data_3a5ce8994e98480547d09e6cc0a65146
#
_entry.id   3a5ce8994e98480547d09e6cc0a65146
#
_cell.length_a   1.000
_cell.length_b   1.000
_cell.length_c   1.000
_cell.angle_alpha   90.00
_cell.angle_beta   90.00
_cell.angle_gamma   90.00
#
_symmetry.space_group_name_H-M   'P 1'
#
loop_
_entity.id
_entity.type
_entity.pdbx_description
1 polymer ?
#
loop_
_entity_poly.entity_id
_entity_poly.type
_entity_poly.pdbx_seq_one_letter_code
_entity_poly.pdbx_strand_id
1 'polypeptide(L)'
;MTNLKQLDRLVLKIVRLKDAYSEYVVSSLTEQNVYLNGKKIEKGQVWGEEFGCGKFTFAYEPEKYVHPYLYVENGGVEHLLSADGKPFGMADYLPDGKDAIFRCHKYVSLSGIKKPSEITVDSYASHTFFGTMPFEKKQTFSINGYRPARVYNGIYVAEIDETVKRFVDDLSLLTSYFRMMPDGDKRKIEAYKTYEKLFDLLTVLPECSPDRNELAKASGIICEFLSSLKNTGADDGVYVGLVGHSHLDTAWLWTVDEARRKALRTAASAVTLLKKYPQYRFIMSSALYMSWIEQDSPELFGEIRALVKEGRFEPNGATWVECDCN
;
A
#
# COMPACT_ATOMS: atom_id res chain seq x y z
N MET A 1 34.55 -12.03 21.48
CA MET A 1 34.22 -11.41 20.16
C MET A 1 33.28 -12.36 19.45
N THR A 2 32.02 -12.01 19.35
CA THR A 2 31.07 -12.77 18.55
C THR A 2 31.48 -12.67 17.08
N ASN A 3 31.63 -13.79 16.42
CA ASN A 3 32.08 -13.83 15.02
C ASN A 3 30.99 -13.17 14.14
N LEU A 4 31.33 -12.18 13.29
CA LEU A 4 30.42 -11.51 12.37
C LEU A 4 29.55 -12.51 11.58
N LYS A 5 30.10 -13.64 11.15
CA LYS A 5 29.35 -14.71 10.48
C LYS A 5 28.25 -15.34 11.35
N GLN A 6 28.43 -15.35 12.68
CA GLN A 6 27.39 -15.84 13.60
C GLN A 6 26.26 -14.83 13.75
N LEU A 7 26.60 -13.52 13.81
CA LEU A 7 25.62 -12.44 13.86
C LEU A 7 24.78 -12.39 12.58
N ASP A 8 25.40 -12.53 11.41
CA ASP A 8 24.69 -12.58 10.13
C ASP A 8 23.72 -13.77 10.05
N ARG A 9 24.14 -14.95 10.58
CA ARG A 9 23.24 -16.12 10.65
C ARG A 9 22.05 -15.88 11.57
N LEU A 10 22.26 -15.20 12.69
CA LEU A 10 21.18 -14.83 13.62
C LEU A 10 20.19 -13.89 12.97
N VAL A 11 20.67 -12.81 12.33
CA VAL A 11 19.83 -11.89 11.56
C VAL A 11 19.01 -12.65 10.50
N LEU A 12 19.64 -13.54 9.74
CA LEU A 12 18.93 -14.35 8.73
C LEU A 12 17.83 -15.23 9.32
N LYS A 13 18.06 -15.83 10.51
CA LYS A 13 17.01 -16.63 11.17
C LYS A 13 15.81 -15.79 11.54
N ILE A 14 16.04 -14.63 12.14
CA ILE A 14 14.94 -13.70 12.52
C ILE A 14 14.22 -13.18 11.28
N VAL A 15 14.93 -12.80 10.22
CA VAL A 15 14.32 -12.35 8.96
C VAL A 15 13.45 -13.43 8.33
N ARG A 16 13.85 -14.70 8.40
CA ARG A 16 13.03 -15.83 7.91
C ARG A 16 11.71 -15.99 8.67
N LEU A 17 11.69 -15.67 9.97
CA LEU A 17 10.42 -15.65 10.72
C LEU A 17 9.45 -14.62 10.18
N LYS A 18 9.93 -13.46 9.76
CA LYS A 18 9.08 -12.43 9.12
C LYS A 18 8.34 -13.03 7.91
N ASP A 19 9.06 -13.73 7.04
CA ASP A 19 8.48 -14.31 5.83
C ASP A 19 7.48 -15.42 6.19
N ALA A 20 7.83 -16.31 7.13
CA ALA A 20 6.94 -17.35 7.62
C ALA A 20 5.70 -16.78 8.31
N TYR A 21 5.88 -15.77 9.17
CA TYR A 21 4.76 -15.19 9.93
C TYR A 21 3.88 -14.26 9.10
N SER A 22 4.36 -13.78 7.95
CA SER A 22 3.51 -13.01 7.03
C SER A 22 2.30 -13.81 6.53
N GLU A 23 2.39 -15.14 6.49
CA GLU A 23 1.26 -16.02 6.15
C GLU A 23 0.14 -16.00 7.20
N TYR A 24 0.46 -15.66 8.45
CA TYR A 24 -0.50 -15.56 9.55
C TYR A 24 -1.10 -14.16 9.74
N VAL A 25 -0.70 -13.20 8.91
CA VAL A 25 -1.26 -11.83 8.95
C VAL A 25 -2.74 -11.84 8.59
N VAL A 26 -3.13 -12.68 7.63
CA VAL A 26 -4.52 -12.86 7.24
C VAL A 26 -5.09 -14.04 8.03
N SER A 27 -6.01 -13.78 8.94
CA SER A 27 -6.64 -14.81 9.77
C SER A 27 -7.85 -15.46 9.07
N SER A 28 -8.57 -14.71 8.24
CA SER A 28 -9.64 -15.24 7.43
C SER A 28 -9.89 -14.38 6.18
N LEU A 29 -10.48 -14.99 5.15
CA LEU A 29 -10.94 -14.33 3.92
C LEU A 29 -12.41 -14.67 3.72
N THR A 30 -13.27 -13.65 3.72
CA THR A 30 -14.70 -13.79 3.44
C THR A 30 -15.00 -13.26 2.06
N GLU A 31 -15.36 -14.16 1.14
CA GLU A 31 -15.76 -13.79 -0.21
C GLU A 31 -17.06 -12.98 -0.20
N GLN A 32 -17.11 -11.94 -1.02
CA GLN A 32 -18.27 -11.07 -1.12
C GLN A 32 -19.13 -11.44 -2.32
N ASN A 33 -20.45 -11.20 -2.21
CA ASN A 33 -21.38 -11.31 -3.32
C ASN A 33 -21.27 -10.06 -4.20
N VAL A 34 -20.59 -10.19 -5.33
CA VAL A 34 -20.18 -9.05 -6.15
C VAL A 34 -21.01 -8.94 -7.42
N TYR A 35 -21.31 -7.70 -7.80
CA TYR A 35 -22.00 -7.33 -9.02
C TYR A 35 -21.09 -6.44 -9.87
N LEU A 36 -20.88 -6.82 -11.11
CA LEU A 36 -20.17 -6.01 -12.11
C LEU A 36 -21.21 -5.24 -12.94
N ASN A 37 -21.15 -3.90 -12.86
CA ASN A 37 -22.10 -3.02 -13.56
C ASN A 37 -23.57 -3.46 -13.34
N GLY A 38 -23.92 -3.84 -12.10
CA GLY A 38 -25.25 -4.29 -11.71
C GLY A 38 -25.63 -5.73 -12.04
N LYS A 39 -24.73 -6.51 -12.66
CA LYS A 39 -24.94 -7.96 -12.93
C LYS A 39 -24.03 -8.79 -12.06
N LYS A 40 -24.58 -9.86 -11.45
CA LYS A 40 -23.76 -10.79 -10.66
C LYS A 40 -22.62 -11.34 -11.51
N ILE A 41 -21.42 -11.39 -10.94
CA ILE A 41 -20.23 -11.97 -11.58
C ILE A 41 -19.75 -13.19 -10.79
N GLU A 42 -19.31 -14.22 -11.50
CA GLU A 42 -18.81 -15.47 -10.94
C GLU A 42 -17.32 -15.64 -11.23
N LYS A 43 -16.61 -16.36 -10.35
CA LYS A 43 -15.20 -16.67 -10.54
C LYS A 43 -14.92 -17.34 -11.88
N GLY A 44 -13.79 -16.97 -12.47
CA GLY A 44 -13.36 -17.45 -13.77
C GLY A 44 -13.94 -16.66 -14.96
N GLN A 45 -14.90 -15.76 -14.71
CA GLN A 45 -15.43 -14.92 -15.80
C GLN A 45 -14.44 -13.83 -16.19
N VAL A 46 -14.27 -13.67 -17.50
CA VAL A 46 -13.50 -12.56 -18.08
C VAL A 46 -14.38 -11.32 -18.14
N TRP A 47 -13.82 -10.17 -17.81
CA TRP A 47 -14.52 -8.89 -17.83
C TRP A 47 -13.66 -7.79 -18.46
N GLY A 48 -14.33 -6.73 -18.89
CA GLY A 48 -13.70 -5.54 -19.45
C GLY A 48 -13.02 -5.78 -20.81
N GLU A 49 -12.77 -4.68 -21.49
CA GLU A 49 -12.04 -4.62 -22.74
C GLU A 49 -10.73 -3.87 -22.49
N GLU A 50 -9.82 -3.87 -23.47
CA GLU A 50 -8.62 -3.04 -23.40
C GLU A 50 -8.99 -1.57 -23.16
N PHE A 51 -8.28 -0.93 -22.24
CA PHE A 51 -8.55 0.44 -21.77
C PHE A 51 -9.91 0.64 -21.11
N GLY A 52 -10.69 -0.42 -20.92
CA GLY A 52 -11.99 -0.37 -20.28
C GLY A 52 -11.92 -0.32 -18.75
N CYS A 53 -13.10 -0.13 -18.15
CA CYS A 53 -13.26 -0.15 -16.70
C CYS A 53 -14.47 -0.97 -16.31
N GLY A 54 -14.48 -1.47 -15.08
CA GLY A 54 -15.61 -2.17 -14.50
C GLY A 54 -15.87 -1.72 -13.08
N LYS A 55 -17.13 -1.43 -12.76
CA LYS A 55 -17.57 -1.13 -11.40
C LYS A 55 -18.08 -2.39 -10.73
N PHE A 56 -17.30 -2.89 -9.77
CA PHE A 56 -17.67 -4.02 -8.93
C PHE A 56 -18.27 -3.49 -7.64
N THR A 57 -19.47 -3.92 -7.30
CA THR A 57 -20.16 -3.46 -6.09
C THR A 57 -20.56 -4.63 -5.20
N PHE A 58 -20.54 -4.41 -3.89
CA PHE A 58 -21.05 -5.35 -2.89
C PHE A 58 -21.53 -4.61 -1.64
N ALA A 59 -22.45 -5.23 -0.90
CA ALA A 59 -22.92 -4.74 0.37
C ALA A 59 -21.93 -5.12 1.47
N TYR A 60 -21.48 -4.15 2.24
CA TYR A 60 -20.54 -4.32 3.36
C TYR A 60 -21.24 -4.03 4.69
N GLU A 61 -21.11 -4.95 5.63
CA GLU A 61 -21.70 -4.88 6.98
C GLU A 61 -20.56 -4.90 8.01
N PRO A 62 -20.13 -3.73 8.54
CA PRO A 62 -18.93 -3.63 9.38
C PRO A 62 -19.03 -4.43 10.69
N GLU A 63 -20.22 -4.64 11.23
CA GLU A 63 -20.44 -5.38 12.47
C GLU A 63 -20.07 -6.87 12.40
N LYS A 64 -19.87 -7.40 11.18
CA LYS A 64 -19.42 -8.79 10.98
C LYS A 64 -17.92 -8.97 11.17
N TYR A 65 -17.17 -7.89 11.31
CA TYR A 65 -15.71 -7.90 11.25
C TYR A 65 -15.10 -7.11 12.41
N VAL A 66 -13.89 -7.47 12.81
CA VAL A 66 -13.13 -6.80 13.89
C VAL A 66 -12.03 -5.91 13.30
N HIS A 67 -11.18 -6.49 12.46
CA HIS A 67 -10.09 -5.80 11.78
C HIS A 67 -10.19 -5.99 10.25
N PRO A 68 -11.22 -5.40 9.62
CA PRO A 68 -11.54 -5.64 8.22
C PRO A 68 -10.61 -4.93 7.26
N TYR A 69 -10.17 -5.67 6.24
CA TYR A 69 -9.43 -5.14 5.10
C TYR A 69 -10.02 -5.67 3.80
N LEU A 70 -10.10 -4.81 2.80
CA LEU A 70 -10.49 -5.19 1.45
C LEU A 70 -9.30 -5.84 0.73
N TYR A 71 -9.55 -6.97 0.10
CA TYR A 71 -8.64 -7.65 -0.80
C TYR A 71 -9.33 -7.87 -2.15
N VAL A 72 -8.70 -7.37 -3.23
CA VAL A 72 -9.26 -7.40 -4.59
C VAL A 72 -8.44 -8.32 -5.47
N GLU A 73 -9.09 -9.32 -6.05
CA GLU A 73 -8.48 -10.31 -6.96
C GLU A 73 -9.35 -10.48 -8.20
N ASN A 74 -9.66 -9.35 -8.84
CA ASN A 74 -10.56 -9.33 -9.98
C ASN A 74 -9.87 -9.27 -11.35
N GLY A 75 -8.53 -9.35 -11.37
CA GLY A 75 -7.75 -9.33 -12.61
C GLY A 75 -7.54 -7.94 -13.21
N GLY A 76 -8.03 -6.88 -12.58
CA GLY A 76 -7.67 -5.50 -12.89
C GLY A 76 -6.34 -5.11 -12.26
N VAL A 77 -5.77 -3.99 -12.68
CA VAL A 77 -4.44 -3.54 -12.24
C VAL A 77 -4.54 -2.56 -11.08
N GLU A 78 -5.43 -1.60 -11.18
CA GLU A 78 -5.61 -0.53 -10.21
C GLU A 78 -7.10 -0.24 -9.99
N HIS A 79 -7.46 0.06 -8.75
CA HIS A 79 -8.84 0.17 -8.33
C HIS A 79 -9.06 1.43 -7.50
N LEU A 80 -10.02 2.26 -7.91
CA LEU A 80 -10.57 3.31 -7.06
C LEU A 80 -11.60 2.70 -6.12
N LEU A 81 -11.47 2.94 -4.83
CA LEU A 81 -12.35 2.41 -3.80
C LEU A 81 -13.28 3.51 -3.27
N SER A 82 -14.57 3.22 -3.24
CA SER A 82 -15.58 4.14 -2.71
C SER A 82 -16.56 3.40 -1.78
N ALA A 83 -17.07 4.12 -0.79
CA ALA A 83 -18.16 3.67 0.06
C ALA A 83 -19.33 4.65 -0.08
N ASP A 84 -20.50 4.16 -0.46
CA ASP A 84 -21.68 4.97 -0.76
C ASP A 84 -21.37 6.13 -1.74
N GLY A 85 -20.51 5.85 -2.74
CA GLY A 85 -20.06 6.81 -3.74
C GLY A 85 -18.92 7.75 -3.31
N LYS A 86 -18.52 7.75 -2.03
CA LYS A 86 -17.42 8.58 -1.53
C LYS A 86 -16.09 7.84 -1.67
N PRO A 87 -15.11 8.37 -2.43
CA PRO A 87 -13.77 7.79 -2.52
C PRO A 87 -13.05 7.78 -1.17
N PHE A 88 -12.42 6.64 -0.82
CA PHE A 88 -11.64 6.52 0.41
C PHE A 88 -10.24 5.94 0.24
N GLY A 89 -9.88 5.47 -0.95
CA GLY A 89 -8.56 4.91 -1.20
C GLY A 89 -8.43 4.24 -2.55
N MET A 90 -7.35 3.50 -2.67
CA MET A 90 -7.07 2.66 -3.83
C MET A 90 -6.62 1.27 -3.39
N ALA A 91 -6.84 0.29 -4.26
CA ALA A 91 -6.16 -1.00 -4.22
C ALA A 91 -5.41 -1.21 -5.52
N ASP A 92 -4.33 -1.98 -5.46
CA ASP A 92 -3.62 -2.46 -6.63
C ASP A 92 -3.38 -3.97 -6.53
N TYR A 93 -3.25 -4.59 -7.68
CA TYR A 93 -2.82 -5.97 -7.79
C TYR A 93 -1.55 -6.00 -8.62
N LEU A 94 -0.42 -5.97 -7.96
CA LEU A 94 0.85 -6.31 -8.58
C LEU A 94 1.15 -7.77 -8.27
N PRO A 95 1.42 -8.61 -9.29
CA PRO A 95 1.80 -9.99 -9.07
C PRO A 95 3.08 -10.07 -8.26
N ASP A 96 3.28 -11.21 -7.61
CA ASP A 96 4.37 -11.49 -6.70
C ASP A 96 5.76 -11.17 -7.25
N GLY A 97 6.12 -9.87 -7.26
CA GLY A 97 7.49 -9.42 -7.38
C GLY A 97 8.17 -9.52 -6.01
N LYS A 98 9.48 -9.80 -5.99
CA LYS A 98 10.26 -9.92 -4.75
C LYS A 98 10.40 -8.63 -3.95
N ASP A 99 9.89 -7.50 -4.48
CA ASP A 99 10.02 -6.18 -3.88
C ASP A 99 8.70 -5.77 -3.19
N ALA A 100 8.60 -6.16 -1.92
CA ALA A 100 7.47 -5.83 -1.05
C ALA A 100 7.19 -4.31 -0.91
N ILE A 101 8.13 -3.45 -1.30
CA ILE A 101 8.04 -1.99 -1.26
C ILE A 101 6.90 -1.45 -2.15
N PHE A 102 6.57 -2.16 -3.23
CA PHE A 102 5.49 -1.75 -4.16
C PHE A 102 4.10 -2.33 -3.85
N ARG A 103 3.93 -2.99 -2.69
CA ARG A 103 2.67 -3.67 -2.32
C ARG A 103 1.86 -2.93 -1.27
N CYS A 104 1.96 -1.61 -1.20
CA CYS A 104 1.30 -0.84 -0.15
C CYS A 104 -0.24 -0.91 -0.17
N HIS A 105 -0.85 -1.34 -1.28
CA HIS A 105 -2.31 -1.33 -1.46
C HIS A 105 -2.94 -2.71 -1.72
N LYS A 106 -2.23 -3.80 -1.40
CA LYS A 106 -2.80 -5.15 -1.53
C LYS A 106 -3.99 -5.37 -0.59
N TYR A 107 -3.89 -4.90 0.64
CA TYR A 107 -4.95 -4.93 1.65
C TYR A 107 -5.27 -3.50 2.09
N VAL A 108 -6.51 -3.07 1.90
CA VAL A 108 -6.95 -1.71 2.21
C VAL A 108 -7.92 -1.73 3.39
N SER A 109 -7.59 -1.03 4.47
CA SER A 109 -8.39 -1.01 5.68
C SER A 109 -9.80 -0.47 5.43
N LEU A 110 -10.80 -1.20 5.89
CA LEU A 110 -12.20 -0.80 5.92
C LEU A 110 -12.62 -0.25 7.29
N SER A 111 -11.70 -0.15 8.24
CA SER A 111 -11.99 0.26 9.63
C SER A 111 -12.58 1.66 9.75
N GLY A 112 -12.44 2.52 8.72
CA GLY A 112 -13.05 3.84 8.63
C GLY A 112 -14.56 3.81 8.34
N ILE A 113 -15.08 2.70 7.81
CA ILE A 113 -16.48 2.54 7.42
C ILE A 113 -17.23 1.91 8.59
N LYS A 114 -18.05 2.71 9.30
CA LYS A 114 -18.67 2.34 10.58
C LYS A 114 -20.15 1.94 10.48
N LYS A 115 -20.74 2.03 9.30
CA LYS A 115 -22.15 1.70 9.04
C LYS A 115 -22.24 0.79 7.81
N PRO A 116 -23.31 0.01 7.66
CA PRO A 116 -23.59 -0.71 6.42
C PRO A 116 -23.52 0.23 5.22
N SER A 117 -22.76 -0.17 4.20
CA SER A 117 -22.46 0.67 3.05
C SER A 117 -22.32 -0.18 1.78
N GLU A 118 -22.60 0.39 0.63
CA GLU A 118 -22.21 -0.20 -0.65
C GLU A 118 -20.75 0.15 -0.94
N ILE A 119 -19.91 -0.86 -1.08
CA ILE A 119 -18.53 -0.69 -1.52
C ILE A 119 -18.48 -0.81 -3.03
N THR A 120 -17.86 0.17 -3.68
CA THR A 120 -17.55 0.16 -5.10
C THR A 120 -16.04 0.01 -5.30
N VAL A 121 -15.66 -0.94 -6.12
CA VAL A 121 -14.30 -1.16 -6.63
C VAL A 121 -14.32 -0.83 -8.12
N ASP A 122 -13.95 0.40 -8.49
CA ASP A 122 -13.88 0.84 -9.89
C ASP A 122 -12.50 0.48 -10.46
N SER A 123 -12.48 -0.55 -11.27
CA SER A 123 -11.27 -1.25 -11.71
C SER A 123 -10.92 -0.91 -13.14
N TYR A 124 -9.66 -0.59 -13.38
CA TYR A 124 -9.10 -0.45 -14.71
C TYR A 124 -8.69 -1.80 -15.27
N ALA A 125 -9.21 -2.14 -16.44
CA ALA A 125 -8.94 -3.42 -17.10
C ALA A 125 -7.55 -3.49 -17.75
N SER A 126 -6.85 -2.34 -17.83
CA SER A 126 -5.55 -2.19 -18.47
C SER A 126 -5.55 -2.56 -19.98
N HIS A 127 -4.40 -2.72 -20.56
CA HIS A 127 -4.22 -3.11 -21.96
C HIS A 127 -3.13 -4.17 -22.09
N THR A 128 -3.13 -4.87 -23.23
CA THR A 128 -2.25 -6.03 -23.47
C THR A 128 -0.77 -5.66 -23.52
N PHE A 129 -0.45 -4.39 -23.78
CA PHE A 129 0.92 -3.88 -23.94
C PHE A 129 1.38 -3.07 -22.74
N PHE A 130 0.86 -3.34 -21.56
CA PHE A 130 1.29 -2.65 -20.34
C PHE A 130 2.81 -2.72 -20.19
N GLY A 131 3.44 -1.55 -20.09
CA GLY A 131 4.89 -1.41 -19.99
C GLY A 131 5.64 -1.40 -21.30
N THR A 132 4.96 -1.40 -22.47
CA THR A 132 5.61 -1.17 -23.77
C THR A 132 5.60 0.31 -24.13
N MET A 133 6.63 0.71 -24.86
CA MET A 133 6.64 2.05 -25.46
C MET A 133 5.57 2.12 -26.57
N PRO A 134 4.83 3.24 -26.71
CA PRO A 134 3.70 3.34 -27.65
C PRO A 134 4.05 3.10 -29.12
N PHE A 135 5.33 3.23 -29.49
CA PHE A 135 5.84 3.05 -30.86
C PHE A 135 6.44 1.67 -31.12
N GLU A 136 6.50 0.79 -30.13
CA GLU A 136 7.01 -0.57 -30.31
C GLU A 136 5.93 -1.47 -30.90
N LYS A 137 6.14 -1.91 -32.12
CA LYS A 137 5.19 -2.80 -32.81
C LYS A 137 5.20 -4.19 -32.18
N LYS A 138 4.05 -4.65 -31.68
CA LYS A 138 3.73 -6.04 -31.33
C LYS A 138 4.64 -6.72 -30.29
N GLN A 139 5.28 -5.98 -29.40
CA GLN A 139 5.95 -6.66 -28.31
C GLN A 139 4.97 -6.88 -27.16
N THR A 140 4.66 -8.13 -26.90
CA THR A 140 3.94 -8.55 -25.70
C THR A 140 4.90 -8.49 -24.54
N PHE A 141 5.12 -7.30 -23.98
CA PHE A 141 5.86 -7.20 -22.74
C PHE A 141 4.95 -7.52 -21.57
N SER A 142 5.49 -8.35 -20.70
CA SER A 142 5.04 -8.41 -19.34
C SER A 142 6.07 -7.67 -18.50
N ILE A 143 5.67 -6.66 -17.74
CA ILE A 143 6.49 -6.21 -16.64
C ILE A 143 6.56 -7.37 -15.66
N ASN A 144 7.74 -7.97 -15.47
CA ASN A 144 7.97 -9.14 -14.62
C ASN A 144 7.05 -10.36 -14.94
N GLY A 145 6.68 -10.55 -16.20
CA GLY A 145 5.83 -11.66 -16.58
C GLY A 145 4.32 -11.41 -16.42
N TYR A 146 3.90 -10.22 -16.01
CA TYR A 146 2.49 -9.91 -15.76
C TYR A 146 1.74 -9.56 -17.04
N ARG A 147 0.61 -10.23 -17.24
CA ARG A 147 -0.42 -9.85 -18.21
C ARG A 147 -1.73 -9.68 -17.46
N PRO A 148 -2.41 -8.54 -17.59
CA PRO A 148 -3.74 -8.40 -17.02
C PRO A 148 -4.65 -9.47 -17.63
N ALA A 149 -5.04 -10.43 -16.82
CA ALA A 149 -5.89 -11.53 -17.28
C ALA A 149 -7.36 -11.11 -17.37
N ARG A 150 -7.75 -10.06 -16.66
CA ARG A 150 -9.15 -9.60 -16.56
C ARG A 150 -10.12 -10.72 -16.18
N VAL A 151 -9.61 -11.68 -15.42
CA VAL A 151 -10.39 -12.80 -14.90
C VAL A 151 -10.76 -12.47 -13.46
N TYR A 152 -12.06 -12.52 -13.18
CA TYR A 152 -12.55 -12.32 -11.81
C TYR A 152 -12.26 -13.56 -10.97
N ASN A 153 -11.43 -13.41 -9.93
CA ASN A 153 -11.09 -14.47 -8.98
C ASN A 153 -11.70 -14.23 -7.58
N GLY A 154 -12.31 -13.07 -7.38
CA GLY A 154 -13.02 -12.72 -6.17
C GLY A 154 -12.68 -11.32 -5.64
N ILE A 155 -13.57 -10.83 -4.78
CA ILE A 155 -13.33 -9.70 -3.89
C ILE A 155 -13.66 -10.18 -2.48
N TYR A 156 -12.79 -9.89 -1.53
CA TYR A 156 -12.84 -10.45 -0.19
C TYR A 156 -12.76 -9.36 0.86
N VAL A 157 -13.40 -9.59 2.00
CA VAL A 157 -13.05 -8.93 3.24
C VAL A 157 -12.16 -9.87 4.04
N ALA A 158 -10.94 -9.41 4.31
CA ALA A 158 -9.93 -10.11 5.09
C ALA A 158 -10.00 -9.66 6.54
N GLU A 159 -9.93 -10.58 7.49
CA GLU A 159 -9.61 -10.27 8.88
C GLU A 159 -8.09 -10.31 9.07
N ILE A 160 -7.54 -9.23 9.58
CA ILE A 160 -6.10 -9.08 9.79
C ILE A 160 -5.76 -9.28 11.27
N ASP A 161 -4.78 -10.15 11.55
CA ASP A 161 -4.16 -10.22 12.86
C ASP A 161 -3.20 -9.03 13.03
N GLU A 162 -3.66 -7.98 13.69
CA GLU A 162 -2.91 -6.72 13.84
C GLU A 162 -1.62 -6.90 14.64
N THR A 163 -1.54 -7.90 15.53
CA THR A 163 -0.31 -8.19 16.30
C THR A 163 0.75 -8.79 15.40
N VAL A 164 0.37 -9.79 14.60
CA VAL A 164 1.28 -10.41 13.63
C VAL A 164 1.71 -9.39 12.57
N LYS A 165 0.75 -8.63 12.03
CA LYS A 165 1.02 -7.57 11.06
C LYS A 165 2.02 -6.56 11.60
N ARG A 166 1.79 -6.04 12.80
CA ARG A 166 2.68 -5.07 13.43
C ARG A 166 4.10 -5.59 13.57
N PHE A 167 4.27 -6.83 14.04
CA PHE A 167 5.59 -7.44 14.16
C PHE A 167 6.28 -7.56 12.79
N VAL A 168 5.56 -8.02 11.77
CA VAL A 168 6.09 -8.15 10.39
C VAL A 168 6.52 -6.78 9.84
N ASP A 169 5.73 -5.72 10.06
CA ASP A 169 6.04 -4.36 9.63
C ASP A 169 7.26 -3.80 10.40
N ASP A 170 7.28 -3.92 11.72
CA ASP A 170 8.39 -3.45 12.58
C ASP A 170 9.71 -4.15 12.24
N LEU A 171 9.67 -5.47 12.05
CA LEU A 171 10.86 -6.25 11.67
C LEU A 171 11.33 -5.93 10.25
N SER A 172 10.40 -5.62 9.34
CA SER A 172 10.73 -5.16 7.99
C SER A 172 11.47 -3.82 8.03
N LEU A 173 11.01 -2.90 8.87
CA LEU A 173 11.65 -1.60 9.07
C LEU A 173 13.05 -1.75 9.69
N LEU A 174 13.18 -2.54 10.77
CA LEU A 174 14.48 -2.85 11.38
C LEU A 174 15.45 -3.44 10.37
N THR A 175 14.98 -4.40 9.56
CA THR A 175 15.80 -5.09 8.55
C THR A 175 16.26 -4.13 7.45
N SER A 176 15.37 -3.26 6.98
CA SER A 176 15.71 -2.24 5.98
C SER A 176 16.75 -1.26 6.52
N TYR A 177 16.53 -0.76 7.75
CA TYR A 177 17.48 0.12 8.41
C TYR A 177 18.86 -0.55 8.59
N PHE A 178 18.89 -1.80 9.08
CA PHE A 178 20.10 -2.59 9.27
C PHE A 178 20.91 -2.76 7.98
N ARG A 179 20.23 -3.03 6.86
CA ARG A 179 20.88 -3.21 5.55
C ARG A 179 21.49 -1.93 5.00
N MET A 180 20.91 -0.77 5.33
CA MET A 180 21.40 0.53 4.85
C MET A 180 22.57 1.05 5.66
N MET A 181 22.83 0.54 6.86
CA MET A 181 23.92 1.00 7.69
C MET A 181 25.28 0.45 7.20
N PRO A 182 26.32 1.30 7.11
CA PRO A 182 27.67 0.88 6.83
C PRO A 182 28.21 -0.12 7.87
N ASP A 183 29.08 -1.01 7.45
CA ASP A 183 29.83 -1.87 8.38
C ASP A 183 30.73 -0.99 9.29
N GLY A 184 30.71 -1.28 10.59
CA GLY A 184 31.44 -0.48 11.59
C GLY A 184 30.66 0.69 12.18
N ASP A 185 29.46 1.01 11.68
CA ASP A 185 28.57 2.00 12.33
C ASP A 185 28.13 1.46 13.71
N LYS A 186 28.27 2.30 14.74
CA LYS A 186 27.86 1.94 16.11
C LYS A 186 26.37 1.55 16.17
N ARG A 187 25.51 2.18 15.38
CA ARG A 187 24.08 1.88 15.31
C ARG A 187 23.82 0.48 14.73
N LYS A 188 24.68 -0.01 13.84
CA LYS A 188 24.60 -1.39 13.32
C LYS A 188 24.92 -2.41 14.41
N ILE A 189 25.83 -2.09 15.30
CA ILE A 189 26.15 -2.91 16.48
C ILE A 189 24.95 -2.99 17.43
N GLU A 190 24.28 -1.86 17.68
CA GLU A 190 23.07 -1.83 18.52
C GLU A 190 21.90 -2.59 17.85
N ALA A 191 21.78 -2.50 16.53
CA ALA A 191 20.81 -3.33 15.79
C ALA A 191 21.11 -4.84 15.96
N TYR A 192 22.36 -5.27 15.93
CA TYR A 192 22.73 -6.67 16.23
C TYR A 192 22.29 -7.08 17.64
N LYS A 193 22.51 -6.25 18.65
CA LYS A 193 22.02 -6.52 20.01
C LYS A 193 20.48 -6.62 20.07
N THR A 194 19.81 -5.83 19.26
CA THR A 194 18.35 -5.94 19.12
C THR A 194 17.96 -7.30 18.53
N TYR A 195 18.63 -7.75 17.48
CA TYR A 195 18.40 -9.09 16.94
C TYR A 195 18.73 -10.21 17.94
N GLU A 196 19.75 -10.07 18.80
CA GLU A 196 20.04 -11.03 19.87
C GLU A 196 18.88 -11.12 20.88
N LYS A 197 18.35 -9.96 21.33
CA LYS A 197 17.18 -9.91 22.21
C LYS A 197 15.94 -10.55 21.57
N LEU A 198 15.73 -10.35 20.26
CA LEU A 198 14.65 -10.99 19.55
C LEU A 198 14.84 -12.51 19.45
N PHE A 199 16.06 -12.96 19.24
CA PHE A 199 16.37 -14.39 19.19
C PHE A 199 16.16 -15.08 20.53
N ASP A 200 16.50 -14.43 21.64
CA ASP A 200 16.29 -14.96 22.99
C ASP A 200 14.80 -14.97 23.40
N LEU A 201 14.00 -14.08 22.84
CA LEU A 201 12.58 -13.96 23.15
C LEU A 201 11.70 -14.88 22.28
N LEU A 202 11.98 -14.96 20.99
CA LEU A 202 11.09 -15.59 20.02
C LEU A 202 11.32 -17.10 19.91
N THR A 203 10.25 -17.84 19.72
CA THR A 203 10.33 -19.23 19.26
C THR A 203 10.78 -19.26 17.80
N VAL A 204 12.08 -19.50 17.55
CA VAL A 204 12.74 -19.36 16.25
C VAL A 204 12.58 -20.62 15.39
N LEU A 205 11.35 -21.13 15.30
CA LEU A 205 11.00 -22.26 14.44
C LEU A 205 9.93 -21.81 13.45
N PRO A 206 10.27 -21.65 12.15
CA PRO A 206 9.33 -21.15 11.15
C PRO A 206 8.07 -22.01 10.98
N GLU A 207 8.13 -23.27 11.40
CA GLU A 207 7.02 -24.23 11.33
C GLU A 207 6.01 -24.05 12.49
N CYS A 208 6.38 -23.25 13.51
CA CYS A 208 5.48 -22.98 14.64
C CYS A 208 4.56 -21.80 14.35
N SER A 209 3.32 -21.92 14.78
CA SER A 209 2.39 -20.78 14.80
C SER A 209 2.95 -19.67 15.69
N PRO A 210 2.81 -18.39 15.32
CA PRO A 210 3.34 -17.28 16.09
C PRO A 210 2.62 -17.12 17.44
N ASP A 211 3.38 -16.98 18.53
CA ASP A 211 2.84 -16.55 19.82
C ASP A 211 2.66 -15.02 19.82
N ARG A 212 1.39 -14.55 19.91
CA ARG A 212 1.06 -13.13 19.86
C ARG A 212 1.67 -12.33 21.01
N ASN A 213 1.85 -12.95 22.20
CA ASN A 213 2.49 -12.29 23.33
C ASN A 213 3.99 -12.08 23.08
N GLU A 214 4.69 -13.08 22.52
CA GLU A 214 6.08 -12.95 22.10
C GLU A 214 6.22 -11.88 21.03
N LEU A 215 5.34 -11.88 20.02
CA LEU A 215 5.37 -10.89 18.94
C LEU A 215 5.12 -9.46 19.43
N ALA A 216 4.17 -9.27 20.35
CA ALA A 216 3.90 -7.95 20.93
C ALA A 216 5.12 -7.41 21.71
N LYS A 217 5.80 -8.26 22.49
CA LYS A 217 7.05 -7.91 23.19
C LYS A 217 8.17 -7.63 22.19
N ALA A 218 8.31 -8.44 21.15
CA ALA A 218 9.31 -8.25 20.08
C ALA A 218 9.14 -6.92 19.36
N SER A 219 7.91 -6.55 18.99
CA SER A 219 7.59 -5.23 18.44
C SER A 219 8.00 -4.10 19.41
N GLY A 220 7.76 -4.28 20.71
CA GLY A 220 8.21 -3.33 21.74
C GLY A 220 9.73 -3.11 21.72
N ILE A 221 10.51 -4.19 21.68
CA ILE A 221 11.99 -4.15 21.61
C ILE A 221 12.45 -3.41 20.33
N ILE A 222 11.85 -3.70 19.19
CA ILE A 222 12.17 -3.04 17.92
C ILE A 222 11.84 -1.55 17.99
N CYS A 223 10.65 -1.18 18.47
CA CYS A 223 10.22 0.21 18.61
C CYS A 223 11.11 1.00 19.57
N GLU A 224 11.57 0.39 20.69
CA GLU A 224 12.52 1.01 21.61
C GLU A 224 13.84 1.35 20.90
N PHE A 225 14.41 0.39 20.18
CA PHE A 225 15.63 0.61 19.39
C PHE A 225 15.43 1.73 18.35
N LEU A 226 14.39 1.64 17.50
CA LEU A 226 14.12 2.64 16.48
C LEU A 226 13.86 4.04 17.07
N SER A 227 13.23 4.12 18.25
CA SER A 227 13.01 5.37 18.95
C SER A 227 14.29 5.97 19.50
N SER A 228 15.25 5.15 19.94
CA SER A 228 16.55 5.62 20.41
C SER A 228 17.37 6.33 19.32
N LEU A 229 17.14 5.97 18.06
CA LEU A 229 17.81 6.59 16.91
C LEU A 229 17.40 8.05 16.67
N LYS A 230 16.21 8.45 17.10
CA LYS A 230 15.71 9.83 16.94
C LYS A 230 16.52 10.86 17.72
N ASN A 231 17.23 10.43 18.75
CA ASN A 231 17.95 11.30 19.67
C ASN A 231 19.47 11.31 19.44
N THR A 232 19.95 10.63 18.39
CA THR A 232 21.40 10.47 18.12
C THR A 232 21.96 11.48 17.12
N GLY A 233 21.12 12.36 16.55
CA GLY A 233 21.56 13.42 15.65
C GLY A 233 22.26 14.52 16.44
N ALA A 234 23.55 14.81 16.14
CA ALA A 234 24.11 16.11 16.44
C ALA A 234 23.28 17.14 15.65
N ASP A 235 22.90 18.25 16.29
CA ASP A 235 22.35 19.40 15.57
C ASP A 235 23.49 20.02 14.76
N ASP A 236 23.68 19.49 13.54
CA ASP A 236 24.66 19.98 12.57
C ASP A 236 24.08 21.08 11.66
N GLY A 237 22.87 21.53 11.96
CA GLY A 237 22.15 22.55 11.19
C GLY A 237 21.61 22.06 9.85
N VAL A 238 21.65 20.74 9.57
CA VAL A 238 21.06 20.15 8.35
C VAL A 238 19.65 19.68 8.64
N TYR A 239 18.69 20.22 7.90
CA TYR A 239 17.28 19.86 7.97
C TYR A 239 16.87 19.15 6.66
N VAL A 240 16.25 17.97 6.79
CA VAL A 240 15.70 17.23 5.66
C VAL A 240 14.18 17.21 5.76
N GLY A 241 13.51 17.88 4.83
CA GLY A 241 12.07 17.81 4.67
C GLY A 241 11.68 16.62 3.80
N LEU A 242 10.78 15.76 4.31
CA LEU A 242 10.20 14.67 3.53
C LEU A 242 8.75 15.00 3.21
N VAL A 243 8.41 14.98 1.94
CA VAL A 243 7.06 15.22 1.45
C VAL A 243 6.66 14.12 0.46
N GLY A 244 5.43 13.60 0.60
CA GLY A 244 4.89 12.66 -0.36
C GLY A 244 4.52 13.36 -1.66
N HIS A 245 4.75 12.70 -2.78
CA HIS A 245 4.37 13.16 -4.11
C HIS A 245 3.93 11.97 -4.95
N SER A 246 3.08 12.22 -5.94
CA SER A 246 2.71 11.25 -6.96
C SER A 246 2.71 11.93 -8.32
N HIS A 247 3.70 11.61 -9.14
CA HIS A 247 3.71 12.01 -10.55
C HIS A 247 2.64 11.22 -11.32
N LEU A 248 1.81 11.93 -12.05
CA LEU A 248 0.76 11.34 -12.89
C LEU A 248 0.87 11.91 -14.30
N ASP A 249 1.09 11.03 -15.27
CA ASP A 249 0.94 11.40 -16.67
C ASP A 249 -0.54 11.62 -16.99
N THR A 250 -0.87 12.70 -17.66
CA THR A 250 -2.25 13.04 -18.06
C THR A 250 -2.79 12.07 -19.12
N ALA A 251 -1.90 11.49 -19.92
CA ALA A 251 -2.07 10.24 -20.64
C ALA A 251 -0.67 9.67 -20.93
N TRP A 252 -0.52 8.35 -20.87
CA TRP A 252 0.72 7.64 -21.21
C TRP A 252 0.39 6.26 -21.79
N LEU A 253 0.63 5.17 -21.05
CA LEU A 253 0.17 3.83 -21.41
C LEU A 253 -1.29 3.59 -20.97
N TRP A 254 -2.02 4.66 -20.70
CA TRP A 254 -3.43 4.69 -20.35
C TRP A 254 -4.11 5.93 -20.96
N THR A 255 -5.44 5.89 -20.99
CA THR A 255 -6.27 6.97 -21.54
C THR A 255 -6.40 8.16 -20.59
N VAL A 256 -6.86 9.31 -21.09
CA VAL A 256 -7.19 10.49 -20.27
C VAL A 256 -8.26 10.16 -19.23
N ASP A 257 -9.25 9.33 -19.57
CA ASP A 257 -10.28 8.90 -18.63
C ASP A 257 -9.69 8.08 -17.48
N GLU A 258 -8.67 7.27 -17.75
CA GLU A 258 -7.95 6.56 -16.71
C GLU A 258 -7.06 7.50 -15.88
N ALA A 259 -6.43 8.51 -16.49
CA ALA A 259 -5.70 9.55 -15.76
C ALA A 259 -6.63 10.29 -14.78
N ARG A 260 -7.87 10.57 -15.18
CA ARG A 260 -8.90 11.17 -14.31
C ARG A 260 -9.21 10.29 -13.10
N ARG A 261 -9.36 8.96 -13.29
CA ARG A 261 -9.53 8.00 -12.18
C ARG A 261 -8.27 7.89 -11.31
N LYS A 262 -7.07 7.92 -11.92
CA LYS A 262 -5.81 7.95 -11.17
C LYS A 262 -5.72 9.17 -10.25
N ALA A 263 -6.10 10.34 -10.72
CA ALA A 263 -6.12 11.55 -9.91
C ALA A 263 -7.02 11.39 -8.67
N LEU A 264 -8.23 10.85 -8.84
CA LEU A 264 -9.17 10.59 -7.75
C LEU A 264 -8.63 9.60 -6.73
N ARG A 265 -8.13 8.43 -7.16
CA ARG A 265 -7.63 7.41 -6.22
C ARG A 265 -6.35 7.84 -5.51
N THR A 266 -5.47 8.58 -6.20
CA THR A 266 -4.27 9.17 -5.59
C THR A 266 -4.65 10.17 -4.51
N ALA A 267 -5.56 11.09 -4.81
CA ALA A 267 -6.03 12.09 -3.84
C ALA A 267 -6.74 11.44 -2.65
N ALA A 268 -7.62 10.46 -2.88
CA ALA A 268 -8.33 9.74 -1.82
C ALA A 268 -7.35 9.00 -0.89
N SER A 269 -6.33 8.35 -1.44
CA SER A 269 -5.28 7.69 -0.66
C SER A 269 -4.45 8.69 0.13
N ALA A 270 -4.04 9.80 -0.48
CA ALA A 270 -3.28 10.85 0.18
C ALA A 270 -4.07 11.47 1.35
N VAL A 271 -5.35 11.79 1.15
CA VAL A 271 -6.23 12.32 2.20
C VAL A 271 -6.38 11.33 3.36
N THR A 272 -6.55 10.04 3.06
CA THR A 272 -6.64 8.99 4.08
C THR A 272 -5.36 8.91 4.90
N LEU A 273 -4.18 8.95 4.26
CA LEU A 273 -2.88 8.96 4.94
C LEU A 273 -2.65 10.24 5.76
N LEU A 274 -3.04 11.41 5.23
CA LEU A 274 -2.95 12.68 5.93
C LEU A 274 -3.82 12.70 7.20
N LYS A 275 -5.01 12.10 7.17
CA LYS A 275 -5.85 11.95 8.36
C LYS A 275 -5.25 10.98 9.38
N LYS A 276 -4.64 9.90 8.93
CA LYS A 276 -4.03 8.88 9.79
C LYS A 276 -2.72 9.33 10.43
N TYR A 277 -1.91 10.12 9.70
CA TYR A 277 -0.57 10.53 10.11
C TYR A 277 -0.45 12.05 10.15
N PRO A 278 -0.55 12.70 11.32
CA PRO A 278 -0.53 14.17 11.43
C PRO A 278 0.76 14.83 10.90
N GLN A 279 1.91 14.11 10.96
CA GLN A 279 3.19 14.59 10.45
C GLN A 279 3.32 14.50 8.93
N TYR A 280 2.47 13.74 8.25
CA TYR A 280 2.54 13.53 6.82
C TYR A 280 2.20 14.83 6.06
N ARG A 281 2.92 15.06 4.97
CA ARG A 281 2.71 16.14 4.01
C ARG A 281 2.66 15.55 2.61
N PHE A 282 1.83 16.10 1.76
CA PHE A 282 1.66 15.62 0.40
C PHE A 282 1.58 16.78 -0.59
N ILE A 283 2.25 16.63 -1.72
CA ILE A 283 2.20 17.57 -2.86
C ILE A 283 1.51 16.86 -4.02
N MET A 284 0.59 17.55 -4.67
CA MET A 284 -0.01 17.11 -5.92
C MET A 284 0.07 18.25 -6.94
N SER A 285 0.74 17.99 -8.05
CA SER A 285 0.90 18.92 -9.16
C SER A 285 -0.31 18.85 -10.09
N SER A 286 -0.38 19.85 -10.99
CA SER A 286 -1.37 19.95 -12.07
C SER A 286 -2.76 20.45 -11.65
N ALA A 287 -3.11 21.63 -12.16
CA ALA A 287 -4.43 22.23 -11.93
C ALA A 287 -5.58 21.38 -12.52
N LEU A 288 -5.32 20.65 -13.60
CA LEU A 288 -6.27 19.75 -14.22
C LEU A 288 -6.77 18.67 -13.25
N TYR A 289 -5.88 18.10 -12.45
CA TYR A 289 -6.27 17.05 -11.49
C TYR A 289 -7.17 17.62 -10.38
N MET A 290 -6.86 18.82 -9.89
CA MET A 290 -7.73 19.49 -8.92
C MET A 290 -9.11 19.78 -9.50
N SER A 291 -9.16 20.22 -10.78
CA SER A 291 -10.43 20.44 -11.49
C SER A 291 -11.25 19.15 -11.64
N TRP A 292 -10.61 18.03 -11.97
CA TRP A 292 -11.30 16.74 -12.06
C TRP A 292 -11.81 16.25 -10.71
N ILE A 293 -11.01 16.40 -9.65
CA ILE A 293 -11.41 16.01 -8.29
C ILE A 293 -12.59 16.85 -7.81
N GLU A 294 -12.58 18.16 -8.09
CA GLU A 294 -13.69 19.06 -7.77
C GLU A 294 -15.01 18.65 -8.46
N GLN A 295 -14.91 18.27 -9.75
CA GLN A 295 -16.08 17.85 -10.54
C GLN A 295 -16.62 16.48 -10.12
N ASP A 296 -15.74 15.50 -9.89
CA ASP A 296 -16.13 14.10 -9.71
C ASP A 296 -16.39 13.75 -8.24
N SER A 297 -15.77 14.47 -7.31
CA SER A 297 -15.94 14.26 -5.86
C SER A 297 -15.79 15.58 -5.10
N PRO A 298 -16.80 16.46 -5.12
CA PRO A 298 -16.79 17.75 -4.41
C PRO A 298 -16.50 17.58 -2.91
N GLU A 299 -16.91 16.46 -2.30
CA GLU A 299 -16.66 16.16 -0.90
C GLU A 299 -15.16 15.92 -0.65
N LEU A 300 -14.51 15.08 -1.46
CA LEU A 300 -13.05 14.86 -1.39
C LEU A 300 -12.28 16.16 -1.62
N PHE A 301 -12.72 16.97 -2.59
CA PHE A 301 -12.12 18.27 -2.84
C PHE A 301 -12.27 19.22 -1.63
N GLY A 302 -13.41 19.19 -0.94
CA GLY A 302 -13.62 19.91 0.33
C GLY A 302 -12.64 19.50 1.41
N GLU A 303 -12.36 18.20 1.54
CA GLU A 303 -11.35 17.66 2.46
C GLU A 303 -9.93 18.12 2.11
N ILE A 304 -9.58 18.10 0.82
CA ILE A 304 -8.29 18.63 0.33
C ILE A 304 -8.16 20.11 0.69
N ARG A 305 -9.20 20.93 0.45
CA ARG A 305 -9.17 22.35 0.81
C ARG A 305 -8.93 22.59 2.30
N ALA A 306 -9.47 21.75 3.16
CA ALA A 306 -9.20 21.83 4.60
C ALA A 306 -7.74 21.53 4.90
N LEU A 307 -7.18 20.46 4.31
CA LEU A 307 -5.78 20.07 4.47
C LEU A 307 -4.79 21.09 3.87
N VAL A 308 -5.18 21.80 2.81
CA VAL A 308 -4.42 22.94 2.25
C VAL A 308 -4.34 24.08 3.28
N LYS A 309 -5.44 24.43 3.92
CA LYS A 309 -5.46 25.46 4.99
C LYS A 309 -4.61 25.07 6.19
N GLU A 310 -4.48 23.77 6.47
CA GLU A 310 -3.61 23.25 7.54
C GLU A 310 -2.14 23.18 7.13
N GLY A 311 -1.78 23.49 5.87
CA GLY A 311 -0.42 23.38 5.34
C GLY A 311 0.08 21.94 5.24
N ARG A 312 -0.81 20.98 5.07
CA ARG A 312 -0.49 19.54 4.97
C ARG A 312 -0.68 18.94 3.58
N PHE A 313 -1.49 19.56 2.76
CA PHE A 313 -1.64 19.26 1.34
C PHE A 313 -1.25 20.50 0.53
N GLU A 314 -0.31 20.35 -0.40
CA GLU A 314 0.18 21.43 -1.25
C GLU A 314 -0.27 21.18 -2.70
N PRO A 315 -1.24 21.94 -3.23
CA PRO A 315 -1.53 21.96 -4.65
C PRO A 315 -0.43 22.77 -5.34
N ASN A 316 0.49 22.09 -6.00
CA ASN A 316 1.64 22.71 -6.65
C ASN A 316 1.45 22.74 -8.17
N GLY A 317 2.17 23.64 -8.82
CA GLY A 317 2.24 23.76 -10.27
C GLY A 317 1.35 24.87 -10.82
N ALA A 318 1.97 25.74 -11.60
CA ALA A 318 1.32 26.85 -12.31
C ALA A 318 0.79 26.45 -13.69
N THR A 319 0.98 25.18 -14.09
CA THR A 319 0.58 24.66 -15.40
C THR A 319 -0.70 23.82 -15.30
N TRP A 320 -1.44 23.77 -16.40
CA TRP A 320 -2.66 22.98 -16.48
C TRP A 320 -2.38 21.48 -16.35
N VAL A 321 -1.31 21.01 -16.99
CA VAL A 321 -0.76 19.66 -16.87
C VAL A 321 0.70 19.73 -16.46
N GLU A 322 1.21 18.68 -15.86
CA GLU A 322 2.62 18.54 -15.53
C GLU A 322 3.43 18.38 -16.82
N CYS A 323 4.48 19.22 -16.97
CA CYS A 323 5.35 19.19 -18.13
C CYS A 323 6.57 18.32 -17.81
N ASP A 324 6.85 17.34 -18.65
CA ASP A 324 8.13 16.64 -18.63
C ASP A 324 9.25 17.57 -19.10
N CYS A 325 10.44 17.38 -18.54
CA CYS A 325 11.63 18.18 -18.85
C CYS A 325 12.31 17.79 -20.19
N ASN A 326 11.57 17.31 -21.17
CA ASN A 326 12.10 16.89 -22.47
C ASN A 326 12.09 18.04 -23.50
#